data_455e1fede94f8ace3ef3b07536d9c4cb
#
_entry.id   455e1fede94f8ace3ef3b07536d9c4cb
#
_cell.length_a   1.000
_cell.length_b   1.000
_cell.length_c   1.000
_cell.angle_alpha   90.00
_cell.angle_beta   90.00
_cell.angle_gamma   90.00
#
_symmetry.space_group_name_H-M   'P 1'
#
loop_
_entity.id
_entity.type
_entity.pdbx_description
1 polymer ?
#
loop_
_entity_poly.entity_id
_entity_poly.type
_entity_poly.pdbx_seq_one_letter_code
_entity_poly.pdbx_strand_id
1 'polypeptide(L)'
;ANIGGLGAGSWGTSLSALLHDNENEEAIWSIDPAEIEMLSKEREHKTKLPGVHISEEIQITGEIQEAILGKDFLVLAVPSPFTRATAKKMSPYVAEGQIIVDVAKGIEETTLMTLSGQIKEEIPQADVAVLSGPSHAEEVARLLPTACVIGAHTEETARFLQKLFMSAVFRVYISADMLGIELGGALKNVIALAAGIADGMGYGDNAKAALITRGIVEIARLGMKMGGRLETFSGLTGIGDLIVTCASMHSRNRRAGILIGQGKTMEEAMEEVHMVVEGVYSAKAALALGKKYHQSLPII
;
A
#
# COMPACT_ATOMS: atom_id res chain seq x y z
N ALA A 1 21.66 4.08 5.90
CA ALA A 1 20.99 5.08 5.07
C ALA A 1 20.19 6.04 5.95
N ASN A 2 19.95 7.25 5.44
CA ASN A 2 19.08 8.23 6.08
C ASN A 2 17.77 8.30 5.30
N ILE A 3 16.65 7.99 5.96
CA ILE A 3 15.37 7.70 5.30
C ILE A 3 14.29 8.66 5.79
N GLY A 4 13.42 9.09 4.89
CA GLY A 4 12.25 9.89 5.22
C GLY A 4 10.96 9.12 4.98
N GLY A 5 10.16 8.90 6.02
CA GLY A 5 8.83 8.31 5.95
C GLY A 5 7.75 9.39 5.85
N LEU A 6 7.02 9.43 4.74
CA LEU A 6 5.93 10.36 4.50
C LEU A 6 4.59 9.66 4.76
N GLY A 7 4.06 9.83 5.97
CA GLY A 7 2.83 9.20 6.44
C GLY A 7 3.07 8.30 7.64
N ALA A 8 2.43 8.63 8.76
CA ALA A 8 2.58 7.95 10.05
C ALA A 8 1.42 6.98 10.36
N GLY A 9 0.72 6.48 9.33
CA GLY A 9 -0.29 5.44 9.50
C GLY A 9 0.33 4.10 9.91
N SER A 10 -0.50 3.06 10.07
CA SER A 10 -0.02 1.73 10.50
C SER A 10 1.13 1.20 9.63
N TRP A 11 0.99 1.31 8.30
CA TRP A 11 2.00 0.78 7.38
C TRP A 11 3.29 1.63 7.36
N GLY A 12 3.18 2.96 7.30
CA GLY A 12 4.33 3.85 7.37
C GLY A 12 5.14 3.66 8.65
N THR A 13 4.46 3.64 9.79
CA THR A 13 5.09 3.41 11.11
C THR A 13 5.75 2.03 11.19
N SER A 14 5.09 0.98 10.69
CA SER A 14 5.65 -0.39 10.66
C SER A 14 6.91 -0.49 9.80
N LEU A 15 6.92 0.15 8.63
CA LEU A 15 8.09 0.17 7.75
C LEU A 15 9.25 0.99 8.32
N SER A 16 8.96 2.12 8.95
CA SER A 16 10.00 2.92 9.61
C SER A 16 10.65 2.16 10.76
N ALA A 17 9.88 1.42 11.56
CA ALA A 17 10.44 0.55 12.57
C ALA A 17 11.33 -0.55 11.96
N LEU A 18 10.87 -1.23 10.91
CA LEU A 18 11.65 -2.25 10.19
C LEU A 18 12.96 -1.68 9.63
N LEU A 19 12.91 -0.51 9.00
CA LEU A 19 14.09 0.12 8.41
C LEU A 19 15.07 0.60 9.48
N HIS A 20 14.56 1.11 10.61
CA HIS A 20 15.38 1.47 11.75
C HIS A 20 16.07 0.24 12.36
N ASP A 21 15.35 -0.87 12.53
CA ASP A 21 15.92 -2.14 12.99
C ASP A 21 17.00 -2.70 12.04
N ASN A 22 16.94 -2.32 10.76
CA ASN A 22 17.97 -2.59 9.76
C ASN A 22 19.13 -1.56 9.78
N GLU A 23 19.35 -0.88 10.92
CA GLU A 23 20.45 0.07 11.16
C GLU A 23 20.41 1.32 10.26
N ASN A 24 19.21 1.84 9.96
CA ASN A 24 19.03 3.09 9.25
C ASN A 24 18.57 4.22 10.18
N GLU A 25 18.85 5.46 9.81
CA GLU A 25 18.32 6.65 10.46
C GLU A 25 16.95 7.00 9.83
N GLU A 26 15.94 7.23 10.66
CA GLU A 26 14.56 7.44 10.23
C GLU A 26 13.99 8.76 10.71
N ALA A 27 13.22 9.42 9.82
CA ALA A 27 12.34 10.52 10.19
C ALA A 27 10.94 10.25 9.63
N ILE A 28 9.93 10.29 10.49
CA ILE A 28 8.51 10.10 10.12
C ILE A 28 7.81 11.45 10.13
N TRP A 29 7.15 11.77 9.03
CA TRP A 29 6.28 12.92 8.90
C TRP A 29 4.81 12.53 8.95
N SER A 30 4.01 13.32 9.66
CA SER A 30 2.55 13.30 9.56
C SER A 30 2.01 14.71 9.33
N ILE A 31 0.89 14.78 8.62
CA ILE A 31 0.11 16.03 8.48
C ILE A 31 -0.77 16.29 9.71
N ASP A 32 -1.04 15.28 10.53
CA ASP A 32 -1.92 15.35 11.69
C ASP A 32 -1.14 15.67 12.98
N PRO A 33 -1.34 16.87 13.55
CA PRO A 33 -0.67 17.25 14.81
C PRO A 33 -0.96 16.30 15.98
N ALA A 34 -2.15 15.71 16.04
CA ALA A 34 -2.51 14.77 17.09
C ALA A 34 -1.73 13.45 16.95
N GLU A 35 -1.50 13.00 15.73
CA GLU A 35 -0.69 11.83 15.43
C GLU A 35 0.79 12.07 15.78
N ILE A 36 1.32 13.27 15.46
CA ILE A 36 2.68 13.68 15.83
C ILE A 36 2.85 13.71 17.35
N GLU A 37 1.91 14.32 18.07
CA GLU A 37 1.93 14.39 19.54
C GLU A 37 1.90 12.99 20.16
N MET A 38 1.01 12.12 19.69
CA MET A 38 0.89 10.74 20.14
C MET A 38 2.21 9.98 19.94
N LEU A 39 2.75 9.99 18.72
CA LEU A 39 3.99 9.26 18.40
C LEU A 39 5.21 9.82 19.13
N SER A 40 5.29 11.14 19.34
CA SER A 40 6.40 11.76 20.05
C SER A 40 6.40 11.46 21.54
N LYS A 41 5.21 11.41 22.18
CA LYS A 41 5.09 11.20 23.63
C LYS A 41 5.01 9.73 24.03
N GLU A 42 4.22 8.97 23.28
CA GLU A 42 3.87 7.59 23.64
C GLU A 42 4.76 6.56 22.96
N ARG A 43 5.47 6.96 21.91
CA ARG A 43 6.27 6.05 21.07
C ARG A 43 5.49 4.80 20.64
N GLU A 44 4.20 5.00 20.39
CA GLU A 44 3.23 3.99 19.96
C GLU A 44 2.09 4.66 19.22
N HIS A 45 1.67 4.07 18.11
CA HIS A 45 0.45 4.50 17.43
C HIS A 45 -0.76 3.75 17.98
N LYS A 46 -1.31 4.21 19.11
CA LYS A 46 -2.35 3.51 19.91
C LYS A 46 -3.62 3.15 19.11
N THR A 47 -3.95 3.93 18.11
CA THR A 47 -5.19 3.73 17.34
C THR A 47 -5.00 2.88 16.09
N LYS A 48 -3.87 3.01 15.36
CA LYS A 48 -3.65 2.35 14.08
C LYS A 48 -2.66 1.17 14.15
N LEU A 49 -1.77 1.14 15.16
CA LEU A 49 -0.77 0.08 15.34
C LEU A 49 -0.51 -0.18 16.84
N PRO A 50 -1.54 -0.56 17.60
CA PRO A 50 -1.40 -0.74 19.04
C PRO A 50 -0.45 -1.88 19.40
N GLY A 51 0.30 -1.69 20.52
CA GLY A 51 1.22 -2.67 21.05
C GLY A 51 2.58 -2.72 20.34
N VAL A 52 2.88 -1.77 19.46
CA VAL A 52 4.17 -1.67 18.75
C VAL A 52 4.91 -0.44 19.24
N HIS A 53 6.04 -0.65 19.91
CA HIS A 53 6.91 0.45 20.37
C HIS A 53 7.77 0.96 19.20
N ILE A 54 7.87 2.30 19.11
CA ILE A 54 8.68 3.00 18.12
C ILE A 54 9.93 3.54 18.82
N SER A 55 11.12 3.24 18.30
CA SER A 55 12.38 3.70 18.88
C SER A 55 12.41 5.20 19.12
N GLU A 56 13.01 5.62 20.25
CA GLU A 56 13.25 7.03 20.57
C GLU A 56 14.18 7.72 19.56
N GLU A 57 14.98 6.95 18.83
CA GLU A 57 15.91 7.45 17.81
C GLU A 57 15.21 7.85 16.51
N ILE A 58 13.98 7.36 16.26
CA ILE A 58 13.18 7.76 15.11
C ILE A 58 12.66 9.19 15.35
N GLN A 59 13.03 10.10 14.47
CA GLN A 59 12.54 11.47 14.50
C GLN A 59 11.06 11.52 14.09
N ILE A 60 10.23 12.22 14.86
CA ILE A 60 8.82 12.48 14.51
C ILE A 60 8.68 13.96 14.20
N THR A 61 8.12 14.32 13.03
CA THR A 61 8.01 15.71 12.61
C THR A 61 6.70 16.04 11.89
N GLY A 62 6.25 17.30 12.05
CA GLY A 62 5.16 17.89 11.26
C GLY A 62 5.65 18.70 10.05
N GLU A 63 6.97 18.90 9.97
CA GLU A 63 7.59 19.67 8.88
C GLU A 63 8.06 18.74 7.77
N ILE A 64 7.37 18.79 6.63
CA ILE A 64 7.62 17.85 5.53
C ILE A 64 9.06 17.93 5.00
N GLN A 65 9.66 19.09 5.00
CA GLN A 65 11.05 19.30 4.56
C GLN A 65 12.07 18.55 5.42
N GLU A 66 11.82 18.39 6.72
CA GLU A 66 12.72 17.65 7.62
C GLU A 66 12.76 16.16 7.30
N ALA A 67 11.64 15.63 6.77
CA ALA A 67 11.55 14.25 6.33
C ALA A 67 12.06 14.04 4.89
N ILE A 68 12.45 15.09 4.15
CA ILE A 68 12.88 14.98 2.75
C ILE A 68 14.33 15.41 2.54
N LEU A 69 14.71 16.56 3.12
CA LEU A 69 16.03 17.13 2.85
C LEU A 69 17.15 16.26 3.42
N GLY A 70 18.16 15.99 2.59
CA GLY A 70 19.33 15.20 2.97
C GLY A 70 19.06 13.71 3.20
N LYS A 71 17.89 13.20 2.77
CA LYS A 71 17.58 11.78 2.84
C LYS A 71 18.08 11.03 1.60
N ASP A 72 18.56 9.81 1.81
CA ASP A 72 19.03 8.94 0.72
C ASP A 72 17.85 8.44 -0.11
N PHE A 73 16.73 8.12 0.53
CA PHE A 73 15.46 7.84 -0.15
C PHE A 73 14.25 8.14 0.77
N LEU A 74 13.08 8.15 0.14
CA LEU A 74 11.81 8.47 0.79
C LEU A 74 10.84 7.29 0.67
N VAL A 75 10.07 7.04 1.74
CA VAL A 75 8.97 6.07 1.75
C VAL A 75 7.66 6.84 1.80
N LEU A 76 6.86 6.78 0.74
CA LEU A 76 5.54 7.43 0.70
C LEU A 76 4.47 6.43 1.10
N ALA A 77 3.91 6.63 2.29
CA ALA A 77 2.98 5.72 2.96
C ALA A 77 1.65 6.38 3.34
N VAL A 78 1.21 7.36 2.57
CA VAL A 78 -0.11 7.97 2.75
C VAL A 78 -1.19 7.15 2.04
N PRO A 79 -2.46 7.17 2.49
CA PRO A 79 -3.55 6.51 1.76
C PRO A 79 -3.67 7.02 0.33
N SER A 80 -4.05 6.13 -0.59
CA SER A 80 -4.03 6.39 -2.03
C SER A 80 -4.76 7.68 -2.48
N PRO A 81 -5.89 8.10 -1.88
CA PRO A 81 -6.54 9.35 -2.26
C PRO A 81 -5.70 10.61 -1.99
N PHE A 82 -4.68 10.50 -1.15
CA PHE A 82 -3.83 11.62 -0.75
C PHE A 82 -2.45 11.61 -1.43
N THR A 83 -2.15 10.62 -2.27
CA THR A 83 -0.82 10.46 -2.91
C THR A 83 -0.46 11.67 -3.73
N ARG A 84 -1.31 12.12 -4.65
CA ARG A 84 -1.05 13.29 -5.51
C ARG A 84 -0.83 14.57 -4.70
N ALA A 85 -1.72 14.87 -3.76
CA ALA A 85 -1.62 16.07 -2.94
C ALA A 85 -0.35 16.08 -2.08
N THR A 86 0.05 14.93 -1.56
CA THR A 86 1.29 14.79 -0.79
C THR A 86 2.52 14.95 -1.70
N ALA A 87 2.53 14.28 -2.86
CA ALA A 87 3.60 14.42 -3.84
C ALA A 87 3.81 15.89 -4.27
N LYS A 88 2.72 16.62 -4.49
CA LYS A 88 2.77 18.05 -4.80
C LYS A 88 3.44 18.87 -3.67
N LYS A 89 3.15 18.54 -2.40
CA LYS A 89 3.81 19.20 -1.26
C LYS A 89 5.29 18.83 -1.14
N MET A 90 5.65 17.60 -1.51
CA MET A 90 7.04 17.11 -1.49
C MET A 90 7.90 17.74 -2.59
N SER A 91 7.31 17.99 -3.77
CA SER A 91 8.01 18.38 -5.01
C SER A 91 9.07 19.47 -4.84
N PRO A 92 8.83 20.57 -4.08
CA PRO A 92 9.83 21.62 -3.91
C PRO A 92 11.12 21.21 -3.17
N TYR A 93 11.07 20.10 -2.44
CA TYR A 93 12.15 19.65 -1.54
C TYR A 93 12.86 18.40 -2.05
N VAL A 94 12.30 17.70 -3.04
CA VAL A 94 12.87 16.47 -3.60
C VAL A 94 13.99 16.81 -4.56
N ALA A 95 15.16 16.22 -4.33
CA ALA A 95 16.34 16.42 -5.16
C ALA A 95 16.24 15.63 -6.49
N GLU A 96 17.07 16.04 -7.47
CA GLU A 96 17.21 15.32 -8.75
C GLU A 96 17.68 13.89 -8.50
N GLY A 97 16.95 12.92 -9.03
CA GLY A 97 17.23 11.49 -8.89
C GLY A 97 16.96 10.91 -7.50
N GLN A 98 16.42 11.68 -6.56
CA GLN A 98 16.06 11.14 -5.24
C GLN A 98 14.99 10.04 -5.37
N ILE A 99 15.25 8.91 -4.73
CA ILE A 99 14.36 7.74 -4.80
C ILE A 99 13.13 7.98 -3.91
N ILE A 100 11.95 7.72 -4.46
CA ILE A 100 10.69 7.67 -3.70
C ILE A 100 10.09 6.28 -3.86
N VAL A 101 9.94 5.56 -2.75
CA VAL A 101 9.27 4.26 -2.72
C VAL A 101 7.82 4.47 -2.32
N ASP A 102 6.88 4.27 -3.25
CA ASP A 102 5.45 4.24 -2.92
C ASP A 102 5.08 2.88 -2.36
N VAL A 103 4.43 2.87 -1.22
CA VAL A 103 4.02 1.65 -0.52
C VAL A 103 2.50 1.55 -0.35
N ALA A 104 1.76 2.53 -0.86
CA ALA A 104 0.31 2.53 -0.90
C ALA A 104 -0.21 1.66 -2.06
N LYS A 105 -1.49 1.35 -2.03
CA LYS A 105 -2.16 0.49 -3.02
C LYS A 105 -3.46 1.14 -3.47
N GLY A 106 -3.51 1.56 -4.72
CA GLY A 106 -4.68 2.22 -5.27
C GLY A 106 -4.47 2.71 -6.70
N ILE A 107 -5.55 3.25 -7.28
CA ILE A 107 -5.58 3.87 -8.60
C ILE A 107 -6.35 5.17 -8.45
N GLU A 108 -5.87 6.25 -9.08
CA GLU A 108 -6.57 7.53 -9.04
C GLU A 108 -7.88 7.47 -9.84
N GLU A 109 -8.98 7.81 -9.20
CA GLU A 109 -10.32 7.69 -9.80
C GLU A 109 -10.49 8.61 -11.02
N THR A 110 -9.95 9.82 -10.96
CA THR A 110 -10.16 10.86 -11.99
C THR A 110 -9.32 10.65 -13.24
N THR A 111 -8.05 10.26 -13.09
CA THR A 111 -7.08 10.12 -14.19
C THR A 111 -6.84 8.67 -14.60
N LEU A 112 -7.22 7.72 -13.75
CA LEU A 112 -6.92 6.28 -13.85
C LEU A 112 -5.41 5.96 -13.80
N MET A 113 -4.62 6.89 -13.27
CA MET A 113 -3.18 6.70 -13.08
C MET A 113 -2.89 5.77 -11.92
N THR A 114 -1.82 4.99 -12.05
CA THR A 114 -1.17 4.35 -10.91
C THR A 114 -0.59 5.39 -9.96
N LEU A 115 -0.31 5.00 -8.72
CA LEU A 115 0.24 5.93 -7.73
C LEU A 115 1.65 6.39 -8.12
N SER A 116 2.49 5.49 -8.66
CA SER A 116 3.82 5.87 -9.18
C SER A 116 3.72 6.87 -10.34
N GLY A 117 2.71 6.73 -11.19
CA GLY A 117 2.43 7.67 -12.26
C GLY A 117 2.06 9.07 -11.74
N GLN A 118 1.22 9.14 -10.71
CA GLN A 118 0.87 10.40 -10.05
C GLN A 118 2.10 11.08 -9.43
N ILE A 119 2.93 10.30 -8.70
CA ILE A 119 4.15 10.81 -8.08
C ILE A 119 5.09 11.37 -9.15
N LYS A 120 5.29 10.64 -10.25
CA LYS A 120 6.17 11.06 -11.33
C LYS A 120 5.66 12.30 -12.07
N GLU A 121 4.34 12.47 -12.17
CA GLU A 121 3.74 13.68 -12.76
C GLU A 121 3.98 14.93 -11.88
N GLU A 122 3.84 14.80 -10.55
CA GLU A 122 4.07 15.91 -9.61
C GLU A 122 5.55 16.16 -9.29
N ILE A 123 6.39 15.12 -9.37
CA ILE A 123 7.84 15.16 -9.06
C ILE A 123 8.61 14.51 -10.22
N PRO A 124 8.72 15.18 -11.38
CA PRO A 124 9.37 14.61 -12.56
C PRO A 124 10.83 14.20 -12.35
N GLN A 125 11.53 14.90 -11.44
CA GLN A 125 12.94 14.65 -11.11
C GLN A 125 13.17 13.40 -10.25
N ALA A 126 12.13 12.84 -9.59
CA ALA A 126 12.30 11.68 -8.71
C ALA A 126 12.52 10.37 -9.48
N ASP A 127 13.27 9.44 -8.88
CA ASP A 127 13.29 8.02 -9.25
C ASP A 127 12.24 7.28 -8.42
N VAL A 128 11.13 6.90 -9.05
CA VAL A 128 9.98 6.31 -8.35
C VAL A 128 10.05 4.79 -8.40
N ALA A 129 9.97 4.15 -7.25
CA ALA A 129 9.86 2.71 -7.06
C ALA A 129 8.59 2.36 -6.27
N VAL A 130 8.22 1.09 -6.25
CA VAL A 130 7.05 0.59 -5.53
C VAL A 130 7.41 -0.62 -4.68
N LEU A 131 6.81 -0.73 -3.49
CA LEU A 131 6.89 -1.91 -2.62
C LEU A 131 5.49 -2.47 -2.41
N SER A 132 5.28 -3.74 -2.72
CA SER A 132 4.00 -4.40 -2.54
C SER A 132 4.17 -5.90 -2.26
N GLY A 133 3.12 -6.51 -1.72
CA GLY A 133 3.09 -7.93 -1.37
C GLY A 133 2.12 -8.21 -0.22
N PRO A 134 2.00 -9.45 0.25
CA PRO A 134 1.21 -9.84 1.40
C PRO A 134 1.87 -9.30 2.69
N SER A 135 1.49 -8.12 3.13
CA SER A 135 2.22 -7.35 4.15
C SER A 135 1.28 -6.55 5.06
N HIS A 136 0.53 -7.23 5.92
CA HIS A 136 -0.21 -6.53 6.97
C HIS A 136 0.75 -5.87 7.96
N ALA A 137 0.54 -4.57 8.21
CA ALA A 137 1.39 -3.76 9.07
C ALA A 137 1.56 -4.35 10.47
N GLU A 138 0.49 -4.92 11.01
CA GLU A 138 0.45 -5.53 12.34
C GLU A 138 1.37 -6.76 12.45
N GLU A 139 1.52 -7.52 11.37
CA GLU A 139 2.41 -8.69 11.33
C GLU A 139 3.87 -8.27 11.11
N VAL A 140 4.11 -7.34 10.19
CA VAL A 140 5.46 -6.81 9.93
C VAL A 140 6.04 -6.15 11.16
N ALA A 141 5.25 -5.32 11.86
CA ALA A 141 5.67 -4.64 13.09
C ALA A 141 5.98 -5.61 14.24
N ARG A 142 5.42 -6.82 14.22
CA ARG A 142 5.70 -7.90 15.19
C ARG A 142 6.80 -8.84 14.71
N LEU A 143 7.51 -8.47 13.65
CA LEU A 143 8.62 -9.25 13.08
C LEU A 143 8.21 -10.66 12.62
N LEU A 144 6.96 -10.83 12.19
CA LEU A 144 6.51 -12.08 11.59
C LEU A 144 7.04 -12.21 10.16
N PRO A 145 7.37 -13.43 9.71
CA PRO A 145 7.91 -13.64 8.38
C PRO A 145 7.01 -13.08 7.28
N THR A 146 7.57 -12.19 6.47
CA THR A 146 6.87 -11.48 5.39
C THR A 146 7.72 -11.48 4.13
N ALA A 147 7.08 -11.55 2.96
CA ALA A 147 7.75 -11.42 1.68
C ALA A 147 7.06 -10.37 0.81
N CYS A 148 7.85 -9.45 0.24
CA CYS A 148 7.38 -8.38 -0.63
C CYS A 148 8.21 -8.32 -1.92
N VAL A 149 7.76 -7.48 -2.86
CA VAL A 149 8.43 -7.20 -4.12
C VAL A 149 8.69 -5.70 -4.24
N ILE A 150 9.92 -5.34 -4.55
CA ILE A 150 10.30 -4.01 -5.04
C ILE A 150 10.17 -3.98 -6.57
N GLY A 151 9.40 -3.03 -7.08
CA GLY A 151 9.38 -2.67 -8.48
C GLY A 151 10.13 -1.36 -8.71
N ALA A 152 11.03 -1.33 -9.70
CA ALA A 152 11.76 -0.13 -10.06
C ALA A 152 12.06 -0.12 -11.57
N HIS A 153 12.35 1.08 -12.12
CA HIS A 153 12.69 1.23 -13.53
C HIS A 153 14.10 0.71 -13.84
N THR A 154 15.01 0.77 -12.88
CA THR A 154 16.37 0.25 -13.04
C THR A 154 16.64 -0.87 -12.04
N GLU A 155 17.48 -1.82 -12.46
CA GLU A 155 17.92 -2.90 -11.57
C GLU A 155 18.78 -2.38 -10.42
N GLU A 156 19.53 -1.30 -10.65
CA GLU A 156 20.36 -0.64 -9.64
C GLU A 156 19.50 -0.14 -8.48
N THR A 157 18.47 0.65 -8.78
CA THR A 157 17.50 1.15 -7.78
C THR A 157 16.81 0.00 -7.05
N ALA A 158 16.37 -1.03 -7.80
CA ALA A 158 15.71 -2.19 -7.21
C ALA A 158 16.63 -2.93 -6.23
N ARG A 159 17.89 -3.17 -6.57
CA ARG A 159 18.87 -3.84 -5.71
C ARG A 159 19.27 -3.00 -4.50
N PHE A 160 19.42 -1.69 -4.68
CA PHE A 160 19.69 -0.76 -3.58
C PHE A 160 18.58 -0.86 -2.53
N LEU A 161 17.33 -0.72 -2.94
CA LEU A 161 16.18 -0.81 -2.05
C LEU A 161 16.02 -2.21 -1.45
N GLN A 162 16.19 -3.26 -2.24
CA GLN A 162 16.15 -4.65 -1.76
C GLN A 162 17.08 -4.85 -0.57
N LYS A 163 18.31 -4.36 -0.67
CA LYS A 163 19.32 -4.48 0.39
C LYS A 163 18.88 -3.77 1.69
N LEU A 164 18.23 -2.61 1.57
CA LEU A 164 17.83 -1.81 2.74
C LEU A 164 16.60 -2.38 3.45
N PHE A 165 15.62 -2.87 2.69
CA PHE A 165 14.41 -3.46 3.26
C PHE A 165 14.59 -4.90 3.75
N MET A 166 15.54 -5.65 3.20
CA MET A 166 15.70 -7.08 3.51
C MET A 166 16.22 -7.29 4.94
N SER A 167 15.59 -8.23 5.66
CA SER A 167 16.02 -8.67 6.98
C SER A 167 15.80 -10.18 7.13
N ALA A 168 16.12 -10.73 8.29
CA ALA A 168 15.88 -12.15 8.60
C ALA A 168 14.39 -12.55 8.51
N VAL A 169 13.49 -11.60 8.73
CA VAL A 169 12.04 -11.81 8.75
C VAL A 169 11.30 -11.10 7.60
N PHE A 170 11.98 -10.25 6.84
CA PHE A 170 11.39 -9.51 5.72
C PHE A 170 12.15 -9.80 4.43
N ARG A 171 11.60 -10.70 3.61
CA ARG A 171 12.19 -11.10 2.33
C ARG A 171 11.73 -10.16 1.22
N VAL A 172 12.67 -9.66 0.41
CA VAL A 172 12.37 -8.76 -0.70
C VAL A 172 12.86 -9.36 -2.01
N TYR A 173 11.94 -9.47 -2.97
CA TYR A 173 12.22 -9.80 -4.37
C TYR A 173 12.20 -8.53 -5.20
N ILE A 174 12.77 -8.58 -6.40
CA ILE A 174 12.78 -7.44 -7.34
C ILE A 174 12.04 -7.80 -8.63
N SER A 175 11.41 -6.81 -9.25
CA SER A 175 10.73 -6.94 -10.53
C SER A 175 10.78 -5.63 -11.32
N ALA A 176 10.84 -5.73 -12.63
CA ALA A 176 10.71 -4.57 -13.52
C ALA A 176 9.25 -4.24 -13.90
N ASP A 177 8.29 -5.11 -13.53
CA ASP A 177 6.87 -4.94 -13.85
C ASP A 177 6.15 -4.08 -12.77
N MET A 178 6.51 -2.81 -12.70
CA MET A 178 5.87 -1.87 -11.76
C MET A 178 4.37 -1.78 -11.97
N LEU A 179 3.93 -1.74 -13.23
CA LEU A 179 2.51 -1.66 -13.58
C LEU A 179 1.72 -2.86 -13.02
N GLY A 180 2.21 -4.08 -13.25
CA GLY A 180 1.57 -5.30 -12.73
C GLY A 180 1.53 -5.34 -11.21
N ILE A 181 2.62 -4.93 -10.55
CA ILE A 181 2.70 -4.81 -9.08
C ILE A 181 1.61 -3.86 -8.55
N GLU A 182 1.50 -2.68 -9.13
CA GLU A 182 0.54 -1.66 -8.68
C GLU A 182 -0.91 -2.05 -8.96
N LEU A 183 -1.19 -2.63 -10.13
CA LEU A 183 -2.54 -3.11 -10.47
C LEU A 183 -2.97 -4.26 -9.56
N GLY A 184 -2.12 -5.23 -9.32
CA GLY A 184 -2.39 -6.33 -8.40
C GLY A 184 -2.70 -5.82 -6.99
N GLY A 185 -1.89 -4.91 -6.48
CA GLY A 185 -2.07 -4.29 -5.17
C GLY A 185 -3.36 -3.47 -5.04
N ALA A 186 -3.73 -2.71 -6.07
CA ALA A 186 -4.94 -1.90 -6.07
C ALA A 186 -6.22 -2.73 -6.23
N LEU A 187 -6.26 -3.61 -7.22
CA LEU A 187 -7.47 -4.34 -7.60
C LEU A 187 -7.81 -5.46 -6.60
N LYS A 188 -6.83 -6.05 -5.92
CA LYS A 188 -7.09 -7.04 -4.87
C LYS A 188 -7.99 -6.50 -3.76
N ASN A 189 -7.91 -5.21 -3.46
CA ASN A 189 -8.72 -4.59 -2.42
C ASN A 189 -10.21 -4.58 -2.76
N VAL A 190 -10.55 -4.50 -4.04
CA VAL A 190 -11.94 -4.61 -4.53
C VAL A 190 -12.45 -6.03 -4.34
N ILE A 191 -11.64 -7.03 -4.69
CA ILE A 191 -12.00 -8.45 -4.47
C ILE A 191 -12.13 -8.77 -2.97
N ALA A 192 -11.26 -8.22 -2.13
CA ALA A 192 -11.35 -8.39 -0.68
C ALA A 192 -12.62 -7.78 -0.09
N LEU A 193 -13.08 -6.64 -0.62
CA LEU A 193 -14.36 -6.05 -0.27
C LEU A 193 -15.52 -7.00 -0.63
N ALA A 194 -15.51 -7.57 -1.85
CA ALA A 194 -16.49 -8.55 -2.30
C ALA A 194 -16.46 -9.84 -1.45
N ALA A 195 -15.27 -10.34 -1.09
CA ALA A 195 -15.12 -11.49 -0.20
C ALA A 195 -15.69 -11.21 1.19
N GLY A 196 -15.50 -10.02 1.72
CA GLY A 196 -16.12 -9.57 2.96
C GLY A 196 -17.64 -9.54 2.87
N ILE A 197 -18.21 -9.03 1.78
CA ILE A 197 -19.67 -9.03 1.56
C ILE A 197 -20.21 -10.47 1.58
N ALA A 198 -19.55 -11.39 0.89
CA ALA A 198 -19.94 -12.81 0.89
C ALA A 198 -19.87 -13.42 2.30
N ASP A 199 -18.84 -13.10 3.08
CA ASP A 199 -18.72 -13.51 4.47
C ASP A 199 -19.87 -12.95 5.34
N GLY A 200 -20.19 -11.67 5.19
CA GLY A 200 -21.26 -10.99 5.92
C GLY A 200 -22.67 -11.55 5.60
N MET A 201 -22.86 -12.03 4.38
CA MET A 201 -24.08 -12.72 3.93
C MET A 201 -24.14 -14.18 4.40
N GLY A 202 -23.10 -14.70 5.04
CA GLY A 202 -23.05 -16.07 5.54
C GLY A 202 -22.68 -17.11 4.46
N TYR A 203 -22.09 -16.70 3.35
CA TYR A 203 -21.55 -17.62 2.35
C TYR A 203 -20.27 -18.27 2.89
N GLY A 204 -20.10 -19.56 2.63
CA GLY A 204 -19.00 -20.34 3.20
C GLY A 204 -17.68 -20.21 2.43
N ASP A 205 -16.69 -21.02 2.85
CA ASP A 205 -15.33 -21.02 2.30
C ASP A 205 -15.26 -21.40 0.83
N ASN A 206 -16.18 -22.24 0.34
CA ASN A 206 -16.25 -22.59 -1.09
C ASN A 206 -16.56 -21.36 -1.95
N ALA A 207 -17.50 -20.52 -1.51
CA ALA A 207 -17.84 -19.27 -2.21
C ALA A 207 -16.65 -18.29 -2.19
N LYS A 208 -15.98 -18.17 -1.05
CA LYS A 208 -14.77 -17.33 -0.92
C LYS A 208 -13.66 -17.82 -1.83
N ALA A 209 -13.37 -19.12 -1.86
CA ALA A 209 -12.34 -19.69 -2.75
C ALA A 209 -12.66 -19.44 -4.22
N ALA A 210 -13.94 -19.63 -4.63
CA ALA A 210 -14.38 -19.34 -5.98
C ALA A 210 -14.21 -17.84 -6.33
N LEU A 211 -14.55 -16.95 -5.41
CA LEU A 211 -14.45 -15.50 -5.57
C LEU A 211 -12.98 -15.04 -5.71
N ILE A 212 -12.09 -15.58 -4.89
CA ILE A 212 -10.64 -15.32 -4.99
C ILE A 212 -10.10 -15.81 -6.35
N THR A 213 -10.43 -17.05 -6.74
CA THR A 213 -9.98 -17.65 -7.99
C THR A 213 -10.47 -16.87 -9.21
N ARG A 214 -11.73 -16.48 -9.23
CA ARG A 214 -12.28 -15.67 -10.31
C ARG A 214 -11.74 -14.24 -10.29
N GLY A 215 -11.57 -13.67 -9.11
CA GLY A 215 -11.07 -12.32 -8.92
C GLY A 215 -9.66 -12.15 -9.48
N ILE A 216 -8.72 -13.07 -9.20
CA ILE A 216 -7.37 -12.98 -9.74
C ILE A 216 -7.36 -13.10 -11.28
N VAL A 217 -8.26 -13.86 -11.86
CA VAL A 217 -8.39 -13.95 -13.32
C VAL A 217 -8.84 -12.63 -13.92
N GLU A 218 -9.78 -11.93 -13.29
CA GLU A 218 -10.20 -10.60 -13.74
C GLU A 218 -9.05 -9.59 -13.66
N ILE A 219 -8.35 -9.56 -12.52
CA ILE A 219 -7.18 -8.71 -12.31
C ILE A 219 -6.11 -8.96 -13.36
N ALA A 220 -5.75 -10.23 -13.58
CA ALA A 220 -4.71 -10.61 -14.54
C ALA A 220 -5.10 -10.25 -16.00
N ARG A 221 -6.34 -10.48 -16.39
CA ARG A 221 -6.83 -10.14 -17.73
C ARG A 221 -6.78 -8.63 -17.99
N LEU A 222 -7.25 -7.83 -17.05
CA LEU A 222 -7.17 -6.37 -17.17
C LEU A 222 -5.70 -5.92 -17.15
N GLY A 223 -4.92 -6.43 -16.22
CA GLY A 223 -3.52 -6.04 -16.07
C GLY A 223 -2.67 -6.38 -17.29
N MET A 224 -2.85 -7.55 -17.91
CA MET A 224 -2.17 -7.91 -19.14
C MET A 224 -2.57 -7.01 -20.33
N LYS A 225 -3.84 -6.64 -20.43
CA LYS A 225 -4.28 -5.66 -21.44
C LYS A 225 -3.66 -4.28 -21.26
N MET A 226 -3.32 -3.93 -20.05
CA MET A 226 -2.64 -2.67 -19.73
C MET A 226 -1.11 -2.74 -19.89
N GLY A 227 -0.54 -3.93 -20.11
CA GLY A 227 0.89 -4.14 -20.30
C GLY A 227 1.63 -4.81 -19.15
N GLY A 228 0.93 -5.23 -18.09
CA GLY A 228 1.48 -6.03 -17.00
C GLY A 228 1.75 -7.47 -17.42
N ARG A 229 2.54 -8.20 -16.62
CA ARG A 229 2.95 -9.58 -16.89
C ARG A 229 2.13 -10.58 -16.08
N LEU A 230 1.74 -11.70 -16.70
CA LEU A 230 0.97 -12.76 -16.02
C LEU A 230 1.68 -13.29 -14.77
N GLU A 231 2.99 -13.44 -14.82
CA GLU A 231 3.80 -13.93 -13.70
C GLU A 231 3.66 -13.03 -12.46
N THR A 232 3.52 -11.71 -12.64
CA THR A 232 3.32 -10.77 -11.55
C THR A 232 1.99 -11.03 -10.82
N PHE A 233 0.91 -11.27 -11.57
CA PHE A 233 -0.40 -11.56 -10.99
C PHE A 233 -0.48 -12.96 -10.37
N SER A 234 0.33 -13.89 -10.81
CA SER A 234 0.50 -15.24 -10.21
C SER A 234 1.46 -15.25 -9.01
N GLY A 235 2.09 -14.13 -8.69
CA GLY A 235 3.10 -13.99 -7.65
C GLY A 235 2.60 -13.31 -6.38
N LEU A 236 3.56 -12.81 -5.58
CA LEU A 236 3.30 -12.20 -4.27
C LEU A 236 2.40 -10.97 -4.34
N THR A 237 2.57 -10.12 -5.36
CA THR A 237 1.81 -8.87 -5.52
C THR A 237 0.45 -9.06 -6.18
N GLY A 238 0.18 -10.25 -6.69
CA GLY A 238 -1.11 -10.68 -7.23
C GLY A 238 -1.83 -11.60 -6.27
N ILE A 239 -1.78 -12.93 -6.56
CA ILE A 239 -2.52 -13.94 -5.80
C ILE A 239 -2.10 -13.99 -4.32
N GLY A 240 -0.83 -13.78 -3.99
CA GLY A 240 -0.34 -13.82 -2.60
C GLY A 240 -1.00 -12.74 -1.73
N ASP A 241 -0.97 -11.49 -2.19
CA ASP A 241 -1.60 -10.36 -1.49
C ASP A 241 -3.13 -10.47 -1.49
N LEU A 242 -3.72 -11.00 -2.56
CA LEU A 242 -5.17 -11.24 -2.65
C LEU A 242 -5.64 -12.26 -1.61
N ILE A 243 -4.96 -13.39 -1.47
CA ILE A 243 -5.33 -14.45 -0.51
C ILE A 243 -5.31 -13.90 0.92
N VAL A 244 -4.21 -13.27 1.34
CA VAL A 244 -4.08 -12.77 2.71
C VAL A 244 -5.10 -11.68 3.00
N THR A 245 -5.40 -10.82 2.02
CA THR A 245 -6.35 -9.71 2.19
C THR A 245 -7.79 -10.20 2.27
N CYS A 246 -8.16 -11.24 1.53
CA CYS A 246 -9.49 -11.86 1.61
C CYS A 246 -9.69 -12.73 2.86
N ALA A 247 -8.62 -13.29 3.42
CA ALA A 247 -8.68 -14.21 4.56
C ALA A 247 -8.52 -13.53 5.93
N SER A 248 -7.69 -12.46 5.99
CA SER A 248 -7.31 -11.84 7.27
C SER A 248 -8.35 -10.85 7.80
N MET A 249 -8.55 -10.85 9.14
CA MET A 249 -9.32 -9.80 9.83
C MET A 249 -8.54 -8.48 9.99
N HIS A 250 -7.24 -8.44 9.69
CA HIS A 250 -6.50 -7.18 9.56
C HIS A 250 -6.92 -6.40 8.31
N SER A 251 -7.54 -7.06 7.32
CA SER A 251 -8.02 -6.40 6.11
C SER A 251 -9.19 -5.46 6.38
N ARG A 252 -8.98 -4.16 6.22
CA ARG A 252 -10.01 -3.13 6.29
C ARG A 252 -11.09 -3.35 5.23
N ASN A 253 -10.68 -3.75 4.03
CA ASN A 253 -11.60 -4.03 2.92
C ASN A 253 -12.53 -5.20 3.25
N ARG A 254 -11.98 -6.31 3.77
CA ARG A 254 -12.79 -7.45 4.20
C ARG A 254 -13.74 -7.05 5.32
N ARG A 255 -13.28 -6.33 6.35
CA ARG A 255 -14.12 -5.88 7.47
C ARG A 255 -15.27 -4.98 7.01
N ALA A 256 -14.99 -4.01 6.15
CA ALA A 256 -16.03 -3.16 5.56
C ALA A 256 -17.03 -3.99 4.75
N GLY A 257 -16.55 -4.94 3.95
CA GLY A 257 -17.39 -5.87 3.20
C GLY A 257 -18.30 -6.69 4.09
N ILE A 258 -17.80 -7.23 5.21
CA ILE A 258 -18.61 -7.98 6.19
C ILE A 258 -19.78 -7.12 6.69
N LEU A 259 -19.52 -5.88 7.07
CA LEU A 259 -20.55 -4.95 7.55
C LEU A 259 -21.62 -4.67 6.48
N ILE A 260 -21.19 -4.47 5.24
CA ILE A 260 -22.10 -4.28 4.10
C ILE A 260 -22.95 -5.55 3.87
N GLY A 261 -22.32 -6.73 3.88
CA GLY A 261 -23.02 -8.02 3.74
C GLY A 261 -24.04 -8.29 4.87
N GLN A 262 -23.83 -7.71 6.04
CA GLN A 262 -24.76 -7.73 7.19
C GLN A 262 -25.87 -6.68 7.10
N GLY A 263 -25.91 -5.87 6.05
CA GLY A 263 -26.98 -4.90 5.77
C GLY A 263 -26.66 -3.44 6.09
N LYS A 264 -25.41 -3.10 6.47
CA LYS A 264 -25.00 -1.70 6.62
C LYS A 264 -24.79 -1.04 5.26
N THR A 265 -24.99 0.27 5.21
CA THR A 265 -24.59 1.06 4.02
C THR A 265 -23.07 1.12 3.91
N MET A 266 -22.56 1.50 2.74
CA MET A 266 -21.13 1.70 2.52
C MET A 266 -20.58 2.77 3.46
N GLU A 267 -21.31 3.86 3.64
CA GLU A 267 -20.94 4.97 4.51
C GLU A 267 -20.82 4.53 5.96
N GLU A 268 -21.82 3.81 6.49
CA GLU A 268 -21.82 3.24 7.84
C GLU A 268 -20.65 2.27 8.05
N ALA A 269 -20.38 1.42 7.06
CA ALA A 269 -19.27 0.46 7.12
C ALA A 269 -17.90 1.15 7.13
N MET A 270 -17.70 2.19 6.31
CA MET A 270 -16.48 2.97 6.29
C MET A 270 -16.25 3.73 7.60
N GLU A 271 -17.31 4.30 8.18
CA GLU A 271 -17.25 4.99 9.46
C GLU A 271 -16.85 4.03 10.59
N GLU A 272 -17.43 2.84 10.65
CA GLU A 272 -17.14 1.83 11.69
C GLU A 272 -15.72 1.25 11.57
N VAL A 273 -15.15 1.17 10.37
CA VAL A 273 -13.76 0.73 10.16
C VAL A 273 -12.75 1.78 10.65
N HIS A 274 -13.14 3.06 10.74
CA HIS A 274 -12.32 4.20 11.21
C HIS A 274 -11.01 4.43 10.45
N MET A 275 -10.84 3.84 9.27
CA MET A 275 -9.65 3.97 8.42
C MET A 275 -10.06 3.94 6.94
N VAL A 276 -9.19 4.41 6.06
CA VAL A 276 -9.43 4.37 4.62
C VAL A 276 -9.63 2.93 4.14
N VAL A 277 -10.73 2.70 3.43
CA VAL A 277 -11.06 1.44 2.77
C VAL A 277 -10.74 1.58 1.29
N GLU A 278 -9.53 1.19 0.91
CA GLU A 278 -8.97 1.41 -0.43
C GLU A 278 -9.82 0.77 -1.56
N GLY A 279 -10.45 -0.37 -1.30
CA GLY A 279 -11.30 -1.06 -2.27
C GLY A 279 -12.50 -0.25 -2.73
N VAL A 280 -13.05 0.63 -1.87
CA VAL A 280 -14.16 1.51 -2.24
C VAL A 280 -13.74 2.54 -3.28
N TYR A 281 -12.55 3.13 -3.11
CA TYR A 281 -11.99 4.10 -4.06
C TYR A 281 -11.53 3.41 -5.34
N SER A 282 -10.87 2.25 -5.23
CA SER A 282 -10.35 1.51 -6.38
C SER A 282 -11.44 0.88 -7.25
N ALA A 283 -12.62 0.56 -6.71
CA ALA A 283 -13.70 -0.08 -7.46
C ALA A 283 -14.17 0.76 -8.66
N LYS A 284 -14.37 2.06 -8.46
CA LYS A 284 -14.80 2.97 -9.54
C LYS A 284 -13.74 3.10 -10.61
N ALA A 285 -12.47 3.25 -10.21
CA ALA A 285 -11.34 3.31 -11.14
C ALA A 285 -11.20 1.99 -11.92
N ALA A 286 -11.36 0.84 -11.25
CA ALA A 286 -11.29 -0.48 -11.88
C ALA A 286 -12.38 -0.66 -12.95
N LEU A 287 -13.62 -0.26 -12.67
CA LEU A 287 -14.70 -0.30 -13.65
C LEU A 287 -14.44 0.60 -14.85
N ALA A 288 -13.90 1.80 -14.62
CA ALA A 288 -13.53 2.72 -15.71
C ALA A 288 -12.39 2.15 -16.55
N LEU A 289 -11.39 1.52 -15.96
CA LEU A 289 -10.33 0.79 -16.66
C LEU A 289 -10.87 -0.39 -17.46
N GLY A 290 -11.80 -1.17 -16.88
CA GLY A 290 -12.46 -2.27 -17.57
C GLY A 290 -13.17 -1.81 -18.84
N LYS A 291 -13.88 -0.67 -18.79
CA LYS A 291 -14.51 -0.05 -19.96
C LYS A 291 -13.47 0.43 -20.97
N LYS A 292 -12.44 1.14 -20.52
CA LYS A 292 -11.36 1.69 -21.38
C LYS A 292 -10.62 0.59 -22.15
N TYR A 293 -10.36 -0.54 -21.53
CA TYR A 293 -9.61 -1.67 -22.10
C TYR A 293 -10.51 -2.80 -22.63
N HIS A 294 -11.81 -2.58 -22.69
CA HIS A 294 -12.81 -3.58 -23.14
C HIS A 294 -12.65 -4.92 -22.42
N GLN A 295 -12.50 -4.87 -21.10
CA GLN A 295 -12.40 -6.03 -20.22
C GLN A 295 -13.60 -6.12 -19.29
N SER A 296 -14.36 -7.21 -19.38
CA SER A 296 -15.44 -7.51 -18.45
C SER A 296 -14.87 -7.85 -17.07
N LEU A 297 -15.44 -7.24 -16.03
CA LEU A 297 -15.04 -7.38 -14.63
C LEU A 297 -16.28 -7.65 -13.76
N PRO A 298 -16.91 -8.83 -13.88
CA PRO A 298 -18.20 -9.10 -13.22
C PRO A 298 -18.13 -9.18 -11.69
N ILE A 299 -16.95 -9.41 -11.09
CA ILE A 299 -16.76 -9.42 -9.63
C ILE A 299 -16.35 -8.03 -9.14
N ILE A 300 -15.51 -7.36 -9.86
CA ILE A 300 -15.07 -5.99 -9.58
C ILE A 300 -16.21 -5.00 -9.87
#